data_ccde9aebaf92aac8b0260da24dad25e0
#
_entry.id   ccde9aebaf92aac8b0260da24dad25e0
#
_cell.length_a   1.000
_cell.length_b   1.000
_cell.length_c   1.000
_cell.angle_alpha   90.00
_cell.angle_beta   90.00
_cell.angle_gamma   90.00
#
_symmetry.space_group_name_H-M   'P 1'
#
loop_
_entity.id
_entity.type
_entity.pdbx_description
1 polymer ?
#
loop_
_entity_poly.entity_id
_entity_poly.type
_entity_poly.pdbx_seq_one_letter_code
_entity_poly.pdbx_strand_id
1 'polypeptide(L)'
;MTRAVEASERVIALVRENEDNMNHADGCDVEVLNAAEREMGLVFPPSYRRLLEEFGTWEIAGKEFFGVYKSPAGGGALLGSVEQTLEARRQVGLPADLMVVMVDDVWAYVVLDTSRGDQDGEYPVFAWNPGLQGRDSMERVGESFGSFALEECQRAMST
;
A
#
# COMPACT_ATOMS: atom_id res chain seq x y z
N MET A 1 -17.06 -3.61 12.03
CA MET A 1 -15.81 -3.12 11.38
C MET A 1 -14.63 -3.88 11.94
N THR A 2 -13.73 -4.35 11.09
CA THR A 2 -12.54 -5.09 11.53
C THR A 2 -11.52 -4.16 12.16
N ARG A 3 -10.59 -4.73 12.94
CA ARG A 3 -9.49 -3.97 13.53
C ARG A 3 -8.64 -3.27 12.45
N ALA A 4 -8.40 -3.96 11.34
CA ALA A 4 -7.60 -3.39 10.24
C ALA A 4 -8.28 -2.18 9.61
N VAL A 5 -9.59 -2.26 9.37
CA VAL A 5 -10.35 -1.13 8.80
C VAL A 5 -10.47 0.01 9.80
N GLU A 6 -10.62 -0.29 11.09
CA GLU A 6 -10.59 0.74 12.14
C GLU A 6 -9.26 1.49 12.14
N ALA A 7 -8.15 0.77 11.95
CA ALA A 7 -6.83 1.40 11.84
C ALA A 7 -6.77 2.32 10.63
N SER A 8 -7.33 1.91 9.48
CA SER A 8 -7.40 2.76 8.30
C SER A 8 -8.21 4.03 8.56
N GLU A 9 -9.33 3.93 9.26
CA GLU A 9 -10.12 5.10 9.64
C GLU A 9 -9.32 6.06 10.52
N ARG A 10 -8.50 5.52 11.42
CA ARG A 10 -7.59 6.33 12.24
C ARG A 10 -6.54 7.05 11.38
N VAL A 11 -5.98 6.36 10.38
CA VAL A 11 -5.01 6.98 9.45
C VAL A 11 -5.68 8.15 8.72
N ILE A 12 -6.90 7.94 8.22
CA ILE A 12 -7.65 8.99 7.54
C ILE A 12 -7.82 10.20 8.44
N ALA A 13 -8.24 9.98 9.68
CA ALA A 13 -8.42 11.07 10.64
C ALA A 13 -7.11 11.81 10.91
N LEU A 14 -6.00 11.08 11.09
CA LEU A 14 -4.69 11.68 11.33
C LEU A 14 -4.22 12.52 10.15
N VAL A 15 -4.41 12.04 8.91
CA VAL A 15 -4.05 12.81 7.72
C VAL A 15 -4.89 14.08 7.63
N ARG A 16 -6.18 14.00 7.87
CA ARG A 16 -7.09 15.14 7.83
C ARG A 16 -6.79 16.17 8.91
N GLU A 17 -6.39 15.73 10.09
CA GLU A 17 -6.05 16.61 11.21
C GLU A 17 -4.68 17.28 11.05
N ASN A 18 -3.82 16.76 10.18
CA ASN A 18 -2.44 17.23 10.02
C ASN A 18 -2.10 17.55 8.55
N GLU A 19 -3.03 18.13 7.82
CA GLU A 19 -2.86 18.42 6.39
C GLU A 19 -1.67 19.33 6.08
N ASP A 20 -1.23 20.13 7.03
CA ASP A 20 -0.06 21.00 6.85
C ASP A 20 1.24 20.20 6.70
N ASN A 21 1.28 19.00 7.25
CA ASN A 21 2.47 18.13 7.26
C ASN A 21 2.30 16.86 6.44
N MET A 22 1.15 16.71 5.80
CA MET A 22 0.81 15.49 5.08
C MET A 22 0.15 15.82 3.76
N ASN A 23 0.58 15.13 2.72
CA ASN A 23 0.02 15.32 1.38
C ASN A 23 -0.83 14.11 1.01
N HIS A 24 -1.87 14.36 0.23
CA HIS A 24 -2.70 13.28 -0.31
C HIS A 24 -3.34 13.72 -1.63
N ALA A 25 -3.65 12.74 -2.46
CA ALA A 25 -4.44 12.92 -3.68
C ALA A 25 -5.88 12.49 -3.41
N ASP A 26 -6.78 12.89 -4.29
CA ASP A 26 -8.19 12.51 -4.22
C ASP A 26 -8.34 10.98 -4.29
N GLY A 27 -9.35 10.47 -3.63
CA GLY A 27 -9.63 9.04 -3.57
C GLY A 27 -10.03 8.44 -4.92
N CYS A 28 -9.98 7.12 -4.97
CA CYS A 28 -10.32 6.35 -6.16
C CYS A 28 -11.80 6.00 -6.17
N ASP A 29 -12.42 6.06 -7.34
CA ASP A 29 -13.76 5.48 -7.51
C ASP A 29 -13.66 3.95 -7.69
N VAL A 30 -14.79 3.29 -7.64
CA VAL A 30 -14.84 1.83 -7.70
C VAL A 30 -14.32 1.28 -9.03
N GLU A 31 -14.48 2.01 -10.11
CA GLU A 31 -13.99 1.59 -11.44
C GLU A 31 -12.45 1.56 -11.47
N VAL A 32 -11.82 2.58 -10.89
CA VAL A 32 -10.36 2.63 -10.81
C VAL A 32 -9.83 1.51 -9.94
N LEU A 33 -10.46 1.26 -8.79
CA LEU A 33 -10.06 0.17 -7.89
C LEU A 33 -10.17 -1.19 -8.58
N ASN A 34 -11.27 -1.44 -9.27
CA ASN A 34 -11.46 -2.71 -9.97
C ASN A 34 -10.46 -2.88 -11.13
N ALA A 35 -10.16 -1.82 -11.85
CA ALA A 35 -9.17 -1.86 -12.93
C ALA A 35 -7.77 -2.17 -12.39
N ALA A 36 -7.42 -1.56 -11.26
CA ALA A 36 -6.13 -1.81 -10.61
C ALA A 36 -5.99 -3.27 -10.20
N GLU A 37 -7.01 -3.84 -9.59
CA GLU A 37 -7.03 -5.25 -9.21
C GLU A 37 -6.86 -6.16 -10.42
N ARG A 38 -7.54 -5.86 -11.52
CA ARG A 38 -7.41 -6.64 -12.76
C ARG A 38 -6.01 -6.58 -13.34
N GLU A 39 -5.41 -5.40 -13.37
CA GLU A 39 -4.05 -5.24 -13.94
C GLU A 39 -3.00 -6.00 -13.14
N MET A 40 -3.13 -6.00 -11.82
CA MET A 40 -2.17 -6.72 -10.96
C MET A 40 -2.52 -8.21 -10.80
N GLY A 41 -3.76 -8.60 -11.08
CA GLY A 41 -4.25 -9.95 -10.82
C GLY A 41 -4.37 -10.25 -9.33
N LEU A 42 -4.63 -9.23 -8.52
CA LEU A 42 -4.70 -9.33 -7.06
C LEU A 42 -5.96 -8.63 -6.56
N VAL A 43 -6.41 -9.03 -5.37
CA VAL A 43 -7.57 -8.41 -4.70
C VAL A 43 -7.06 -7.56 -3.54
N PHE A 44 -7.52 -6.32 -3.45
CA PHE A 44 -7.13 -5.43 -2.36
C PHE A 44 -7.74 -5.89 -1.03
N PRO A 45 -6.97 -5.87 0.05
CA PRO A 45 -7.55 -6.14 1.36
C PRO A 45 -8.43 -4.96 1.79
N PRO A 46 -9.45 -5.20 2.63
CA PRO A 46 -10.39 -4.13 3.01
C PRO A 46 -9.73 -2.87 3.57
N SER A 47 -8.70 -3.00 4.39
CA SER A 47 -8.05 -1.82 4.99
C SER A 47 -7.32 -0.97 3.96
N TYR A 48 -6.67 -1.58 2.99
CA TYR A 48 -6.01 -0.86 1.90
C TYR A 48 -7.04 -0.21 0.98
N ARG A 49 -8.07 -0.97 0.61
CA ARG A 49 -9.16 -0.47 -0.24
C ARG A 49 -9.82 0.75 0.39
N ARG A 50 -10.06 0.71 1.70
CA ARG A 50 -10.66 1.85 2.41
C ARG A 50 -9.81 3.10 2.29
N LEU A 51 -8.49 2.96 2.45
CA LEU A 51 -7.58 4.10 2.31
C LEU A 51 -7.57 4.64 0.88
N LEU A 52 -7.61 3.77 -0.13
CA LEU A 52 -7.68 4.20 -1.52
C LEU A 52 -8.98 4.92 -1.87
N GLU A 53 -10.08 4.59 -1.20
CA GLU A 53 -11.35 5.32 -1.39
C GLU A 53 -11.25 6.77 -0.93
N GLU A 54 -10.41 7.04 0.08
CA GLU A 54 -10.19 8.40 0.59
C GLU A 54 -9.03 9.12 -0.10
N PHE A 55 -7.93 8.41 -0.33
CA PHE A 55 -6.70 8.99 -0.88
C PHE A 55 -6.16 8.12 -1.99
N GLY A 56 -5.95 8.69 -3.16
CA GLY A 56 -5.31 7.97 -4.27
C GLY A 56 -3.85 7.64 -3.98
N THR A 57 -3.19 8.52 -3.24
CA THR A 57 -1.86 8.30 -2.67
C THR A 57 -1.73 9.27 -1.49
N TRP A 58 -0.82 8.97 -0.56
CA TRP A 58 -0.60 9.88 0.56
C TRP A 58 0.85 9.79 1.03
N GLU A 59 1.30 10.88 1.63
CA GLU A 59 2.65 11.01 2.16
C GLU A 59 2.57 11.52 3.59
N ILE A 60 3.37 10.93 4.48
CA ILE A 60 3.43 11.29 5.88
C ILE A 60 4.88 11.54 6.25
N ALA A 61 5.22 12.79 6.58
CA ALA A 61 6.56 13.18 7.02
C ALA A 61 7.66 12.62 6.11
N GLY A 62 7.48 12.72 4.81
CA GLY A 62 8.44 12.27 3.82
C GLY A 62 8.31 10.81 3.40
N LYS A 63 7.43 10.04 4.04
CA LYS A 63 7.18 8.65 3.65
C LYS A 63 5.99 8.58 2.73
N GLU A 64 6.21 8.06 1.52
CA GLU A 64 5.19 7.95 0.49
C GLU A 64 4.58 6.55 0.48
N PHE A 65 3.26 6.48 0.66
CA PHE A 65 2.50 5.25 0.49
C PHE A 65 1.96 5.21 -0.93
N PHE A 66 2.20 4.10 -1.61
CA PHE A 66 1.70 3.93 -2.97
C PHE A 66 0.23 3.54 -2.94
N GLY A 67 -0.61 4.47 -3.35
CA GLY A 67 -2.01 4.18 -3.62
C GLY A 67 -2.19 3.89 -5.10
N VAL A 68 -3.31 4.34 -5.66
CA VAL A 68 -3.61 4.18 -7.08
C VAL A 68 -4.13 5.51 -7.62
N TYR A 69 -3.65 5.94 -8.77
CA TYR A 69 -4.14 7.14 -9.42
C TYR A 69 -3.90 7.03 -10.93
N LYS A 70 -4.68 7.79 -11.70
CA LYS A 70 -4.54 7.82 -13.15
C LYS A 70 -3.40 8.75 -13.55
N SER A 71 -2.70 8.39 -14.62
CA SER A 71 -1.65 9.24 -15.16
C SER A 71 -2.21 10.60 -15.57
N PRO A 72 -1.59 11.72 -15.14
CA PRO A 72 -2.01 13.05 -15.58
C PRO A 72 -1.73 13.31 -17.06
N ALA A 73 -0.87 12.50 -17.68
CA ALA A 73 -0.58 12.60 -19.12
C ALA A 73 -1.70 12.03 -19.99
N GLY A 74 -2.73 11.42 -19.38
CA GLY A 74 -3.82 10.79 -20.12
C GLY A 74 -3.51 9.34 -20.49
N GLY A 75 -4.36 8.73 -21.32
CA GLY A 75 -4.17 7.36 -21.76
C GLY A 75 -4.67 6.29 -20.79
N GLY A 76 -5.18 6.67 -19.64
CA GLY A 76 -5.79 5.74 -18.70
C GLY A 76 -4.82 4.85 -17.92
N ALA A 77 -3.51 5.10 -18.01
CA ALA A 77 -2.52 4.31 -17.26
C ALA A 77 -2.70 4.52 -15.76
N LEU A 78 -2.64 3.43 -15.00
CA LEU A 78 -2.71 3.47 -13.55
C LEU A 78 -1.31 3.49 -12.96
N LEU A 79 -1.08 4.40 -12.03
CA LEU A 79 0.20 4.63 -11.38
C LEU A 79 0.13 4.24 -9.91
N GLY A 80 1.22 4.48 -9.19
CA GLY A 80 1.32 4.14 -7.78
C GLY A 80 1.64 2.67 -7.60
N SER A 81 0.88 1.99 -6.75
CA SER A 81 1.11 0.58 -6.46
C SER A 81 1.05 -0.32 -7.70
N VAL A 82 0.14 -0.02 -8.64
CA VAL A 82 0.03 -0.79 -9.90
C VAL A 82 1.35 -0.74 -10.67
N GLU A 83 1.84 0.48 -10.94
CA GLU A 83 3.09 0.67 -11.67
C GLU A 83 4.27 0.03 -10.95
N GLN A 84 4.39 0.29 -9.65
CA GLN A 84 5.51 -0.22 -8.87
C GLN A 84 5.52 -1.75 -8.80
N THR A 85 4.33 -2.36 -8.64
CA THR A 85 4.22 -3.81 -8.58
C THR A 85 4.58 -4.46 -9.91
N LEU A 86 4.01 -3.95 -11.00
CA LEU A 86 4.27 -4.52 -12.33
C LEU A 86 5.74 -4.35 -12.73
N GLU A 87 6.32 -3.20 -12.44
CA GLU A 87 7.72 -2.94 -12.74
C GLU A 87 8.66 -3.82 -11.91
N ALA A 88 8.37 -4.00 -10.63
CA ALA A 88 9.16 -4.88 -9.77
C ALA A 88 9.10 -6.34 -10.25
N ARG A 89 7.95 -6.79 -10.76
CA ARG A 89 7.83 -8.13 -11.34
C ARG A 89 8.76 -8.30 -12.53
N ARG A 90 8.88 -7.28 -13.38
CA ARG A 90 9.74 -7.34 -14.57
C ARG A 90 11.22 -7.19 -14.26
N GLN A 91 11.56 -6.28 -13.36
CA GLN A 91 12.94 -5.88 -13.14
C GLN A 91 13.66 -6.66 -12.05
N VAL A 92 12.97 -7.02 -11.00
CA VAL A 92 13.61 -7.67 -9.84
C VAL A 92 12.96 -8.99 -9.45
N GLY A 93 12.07 -9.51 -10.29
CA GLY A 93 11.48 -10.83 -10.07
C GLY A 93 10.51 -10.90 -8.90
N LEU A 94 9.79 -9.83 -8.60
CA LEU A 94 8.79 -9.84 -7.54
C LEU A 94 7.78 -10.97 -7.78
N PRO A 95 7.55 -11.87 -6.81
CA PRO A 95 6.53 -12.91 -6.94
C PRO A 95 5.14 -12.33 -7.24
N ALA A 96 4.36 -13.06 -8.04
CA ALA A 96 3.08 -12.58 -8.56
C ALA A 96 2.03 -12.30 -7.47
N ASP A 97 2.16 -12.92 -6.31
CA ASP A 97 1.21 -12.74 -5.20
C ASP A 97 1.65 -11.66 -4.19
N LEU A 98 2.73 -10.95 -4.46
CA LEU A 98 3.16 -9.81 -3.63
C LEU A 98 2.80 -8.49 -4.31
N MET A 99 2.30 -7.55 -3.52
CA MET A 99 1.91 -6.23 -4.00
C MET A 99 2.71 -5.16 -3.29
N VAL A 100 3.37 -4.28 -4.05
CA VAL A 100 4.18 -3.19 -3.48
C VAL A 100 3.27 -2.06 -3.00
N VAL A 101 3.42 -1.65 -1.75
CA VAL A 101 2.67 -0.53 -1.17
C VAL A 101 3.55 0.61 -0.69
N MET A 102 4.86 0.36 -0.57
CA MET A 102 5.82 1.37 -0.13
C MET A 102 7.22 0.89 -0.49
N VAL A 103 8.16 1.81 -0.60
CA VAL A 103 9.59 1.49 -0.69
C VAL A 103 10.25 2.12 0.52
N ASP A 104 10.98 1.31 1.27
CA ASP A 104 11.72 1.77 2.44
C ASP A 104 13.07 2.38 2.01
N ASP A 105 13.64 3.18 2.91
CA ASP A 105 14.74 4.12 2.65
C ASP A 105 15.94 3.55 1.90
N VAL A 106 16.24 2.28 2.02
CA VAL A 106 17.50 1.80 1.48
C VAL A 106 17.34 0.75 0.39
N TRP A 107 16.60 -0.33 0.60
CA TRP A 107 16.61 -1.44 -0.36
C TRP A 107 15.37 -2.31 -0.33
N ALA A 108 14.51 -2.12 0.63
CA ALA A 108 13.39 -3.02 0.82
C ALA A 108 12.10 -2.48 0.22
N TYR A 109 11.41 -3.34 -0.50
CA TYR A 109 10.04 -3.10 -0.87
C TYR A 109 9.15 -3.51 0.29
N VAL A 110 8.17 -2.70 0.64
CA VAL A 110 7.14 -3.09 1.59
C VAL A 110 6.00 -3.66 0.76
N VAL A 111 5.65 -4.91 1.04
CA VAL A 111 4.70 -5.66 0.20
C VAL A 111 3.61 -6.30 1.05
N LEU A 112 2.44 -6.50 0.43
CA LEU A 112 1.37 -7.31 1.00
C LEU A 112 1.47 -8.71 0.39
N ASP A 113 1.43 -9.73 1.23
CA ASP A 113 1.47 -11.12 0.75
C ASP A 113 0.06 -11.66 0.58
N THR A 114 -0.45 -11.58 -0.64
CA THR A 114 -1.83 -11.98 -0.94
C THR A 114 -2.08 -13.48 -0.88
N SER A 115 -1.01 -14.28 -0.74
CA SER A 115 -1.14 -15.74 -0.55
C SER A 115 -1.49 -16.12 0.88
N ARG A 116 -1.44 -15.18 1.82
CA ARG A 116 -1.64 -15.42 3.25
C ARG A 116 -2.82 -14.63 3.82
N GLY A 117 -3.92 -14.59 3.08
CA GLY A 117 -5.12 -13.89 3.53
C GLY A 117 -5.70 -14.48 4.82
N ASP A 118 -6.13 -13.62 5.73
CA ASP A 118 -6.81 -14.05 6.94
C ASP A 118 -8.34 -14.13 6.73
N GLN A 119 -9.07 -14.44 7.79
CA GLN A 119 -10.53 -14.58 7.72
C GLN A 119 -11.25 -13.27 7.37
N ASP A 120 -10.61 -12.13 7.59
CA ASP A 120 -11.16 -10.81 7.25
C ASP A 120 -10.75 -10.33 5.86
N GLY A 121 -9.97 -11.13 5.13
CA GLY A 121 -9.46 -10.75 3.80
C GLY A 121 -8.26 -9.83 3.86
N GLU A 122 -7.63 -9.69 5.03
CA GLU A 122 -6.41 -8.90 5.19
C GLU A 122 -5.18 -9.74 4.92
N TYR A 123 -4.09 -9.07 4.54
CA TYR A 123 -2.82 -9.72 4.23
C TYR A 123 -1.72 -9.22 5.15
N PRO A 124 -0.79 -10.09 5.55
CA PRO A 124 0.38 -9.64 6.31
C PRO A 124 1.27 -8.76 5.45
N VAL A 125 1.98 -7.86 6.11
CA VAL A 125 2.89 -6.90 5.46
C VAL A 125 4.32 -7.34 5.72
N PHE A 126 5.12 -7.39 4.66
CA PHE A 126 6.53 -7.82 4.74
C PHE A 126 7.45 -6.79 4.11
N ALA A 127 8.67 -6.73 4.63
CA ALA A 127 9.77 -6.08 3.96
C ALA A 127 10.46 -7.13 3.08
N TRP A 128 10.53 -6.86 1.77
CA TRP A 128 11.12 -7.77 0.79
C TRP A 128 12.32 -7.12 0.12
N ASN A 129 13.45 -7.82 0.19
CA ASN A 129 14.68 -7.32 -0.42
C ASN A 129 15.05 -8.23 -1.59
N PRO A 130 15.09 -7.70 -2.83
CA PRO A 130 15.41 -8.52 -3.99
C PRO A 130 16.82 -9.08 -4.00
N GLY A 131 17.74 -8.50 -3.19
CA GLY A 131 19.09 -9.00 -3.06
C GLY A 131 19.23 -10.24 -2.19
N LEU A 132 18.15 -10.59 -1.44
CA LEU A 132 18.12 -11.78 -0.60
C LEU A 132 17.28 -12.84 -1.26
N GLN A 133 17.68 -14.09 -1.18
CA GLN A 133 16.97 -15.18 -1.84
C GLN A 133 15.84 -15.74 -1.00
N GLY A 134 14.70 -15.98 -1.67
CA GLY A 134 13.57 -16.70 -1.10
C GLY A 134 12.67 -15.88 -0.21
N ARG A 135 11.46 -16.40 -0.01
CA ARG A 135 10.45 -15.77 0.83
C ARG A 135 10.77 -15.84 2.32
N ASP A 136 11.59 -16.83 2.70
CA ASP A 136 12.01 -17.00 4.09
C ASP A 136 12.87 -15.86 4.59
N SER A 137 13.44 -15.05 3.67
CA SER A 137 14.24 -13.88 4.03
C SER A 137 13.39 -12.63 4.24
N MET A 138 12.08 -12.69 3.98
CA MET A 138 11.18 -11.57 4.22
C MET A 138 10.95 -11.37 5.71
N GLU A 139 10.95 -10.12 6.14
CA GLU A 139 10.67 -9.75 7.51
C GLU A 139 9.24 -9.25 7.62
N ARG A 140 8.45 -9.86 8.53
CA ARG A 140 7.09 -9.41 8.77
C ARG A 140 7.11 -8.09 9.52
N VAL A 141 6.49 -7.06 8.97
CA VAL A 141 6.47 -5.71 9.55
C VAL A 141 5.07 -5.25 9.93
N GLY A 142 4.04 -6.03 9.64
CA GLY A 142 2.68 -5.70 10.04
C GLY A 142 1.73 -6.87 9.83
N GLU A 143 0.63 -6.89 10.59
CA GLU A 143 -0.39 -7.94 10.47
C GLU A 143 -1.39 -7.65 9.36
N SER A 144 -1.62 -6.37 9.08
CA SER A 144 -2.50 -5.90 8.03
C SER A 144 -1.99 -4.56 7.52
N PHE A 145 -2.43 -4.17 6.34
CA PHE A 145 -2.04 -2.86 5.81
C PHE A 145 -2.49 -1.72 6.73
N GLY A 146 -3.74 -1.77 7.19
CA GLY A 146 -4.26 -0.71 8.06
C GLY A 146 -3.45 -0.53 9.33
N SER A 147 -3.10 -1.63 10.00
CA SER A 147 -2.30 -1.57 11.23
C SER A 147 -0.88 -1.06 10.94
N PHE A 148 -0.28 -1.53 9.85
CA PHE A 148 1.04 -1.08 9.42
C PHE A 148 1.04 0.43 9.14
N ALA A 149 0.07 0.90 8.36
CA ALA A 149 -0.03 2.32 7.99
C ALA A 149 -0.22 3.20 9.24
N LEU A 150 -1.04 2.76 10.18
CA LEU A 150 -1.25 3.50 11.42
C LEU A 150 0.03 3.61 12.24
N GLU A 151 0.78 2.51 12.38
CA GLU A 151 2.05 2.53 13.11
C GLU A 151 3.06 3.46 12.45
N GLU A 152 3.14 3.45 11.12
CA GLU A 152 4.03 4.35 10.39
C GLU A 152 3.64 5.82 10.58
N CYS A 153 2.34 6.13 10.55
CA CYS A 153 1.85 7.47 10.82
C CYS A 153 2.23 7.95 12.22
N GLN A 154 1.99 7.10 13.22
CA GLN A 154 2.27 7.45 14.62
C GLN A 154 3.78 7.64 14.85
N ARG A 155 4.59 6.80 14.24
CA ARG A 155 6.04 6.91 14.33
C ARG A 155 6.54 8.20 13.68
N ALA A 156 6.02 8.53 12.52
CA ALA A 156 6.40 9.75 11.80
C ALA A 156 6.02 11.01 12.57
N MET A 157 4.88 10.99 13.26
CA MET A 157 4.38 12.13 14.03
C MET A 157 5.09 12.33 15.38
N SER A 158 5.76 11.31 15.88
CA SER A 158 6.44 11.37 17.18
C SER A 158 7.88 11.86 17.11
N THR A 159 8.38 12.17 15.93
CA THR A 159 9.75 12.67 15.73
C THR A 159 9.81 14.17 15.55
#